data_b4f11c53311acb34368a26430a88e2b7
#
_entry.id   b4f11c53311acb34368a26430a88e2b7
#
_cell.length_a   1.000
_cell.length_b   1.000
_cell.length_c   1.000
_cell.angle_alpha   90.00
_cell.angle_beta   90.00
_cell.angle_gamma   90.00
#
_symmetry.space_group_name_H-M   'P 1'
#
loop_
_entity.id
_entity.type
_entity.pdbx_description
1 polymer ?
#
loop_
_entity_poly.entity_id
_entity_poly.type
_entity_poly.pdbx_seq_one_letter_code
_entity_poly.pdbx_strand_id
1 'polypeptide(L)'
;MIERARQAVAEANLQDRQIEFRMADIEITQLPAGIADVVISNCVINLCPDKAAVYQEAFRVLRPSGRLAISDVVLTENIQPELRERFQSTWAGCLGGAIPEEDYWQAVRKAGFAEIQTVARHLLTPEELEAMACCPGEEFTPPPSKEDRALVEGK
;
A
#
# COMPACT_ATOMS: atom_id res chain seq x y z
N MET A 1 -9.39 10.49 9.90
CA MET A 1 -8.23 9.58 10.18
C MET A 1 -7.40 10.03 11.38
N ILE A 2 -6.86 11.23 11.44
CA ILE A 2 -5.97 11.70 12.55
C ILE A 2 -6.66 11.61 13.92
N GLU A 3 -7.92 12.04 14.06
CA GLU A 3 -8.67 11.92 15.32
C GLU A 3 -8.80 10.47 15.78
N ARG A 4 -9.12 9.55 14.86
CA ARG A 4 -9.19 8.12 15.17
C ARG A 4 -7.83 7.57 15.63
N ALA A 5 -6.74 8.01 15.02
CA ALA A 5 -5.39 7.63 15.42
C ALA A 5 -5.06 8.16 16.84
N ARG A 6 -5.42 9.39 17.17
CA ARG A 6 -5.27 9.95 18.52
C ARG A 6 -6.09 9.20 19.56
N GLN A 7 -7.32 8.83 19.20
CA GLN A 7 -8.17 8.01 20.05
C GLN A 7 -7.55 6.65 20.31
N ALA A 8 -7.03 5.97 19.27
CA ALA A 8 -6.37 4.68 19.42
C ALA A 8 -5.14 4.74 20.35
N VAL A 9 -4.36 5.83 20.28
CA VAL A 9 -3.24 6.05 21.23
C VAL A 9 -3.74 6.19 22.65
N ALA A 10 -4.86 6.89 22.87
CA ALA A 10 -5.46 7.05 24.19
C ALA A 10 -5.97 5.71 24.74
N GLU A 11 -6.69 4.95 23.92
CA GLU A 11 -7.21 3.61 24.27
C GLU A 11 -6.07 2.60 24.58
N ALA A 12 -4.95 2.72 23.89
CA ALA A 12 -3.77 1.89 24.09
C ALA A 12 -2.87 2.34 25.24
N ASN A 13 -3.24 3.43 25.95
CA ASN A 13 -2.44 4.05 27.03
C ASN A 13 -1.00 4.40 26.60
N LEU A 14 -0.85 4.94 25.37
CA LEU A 14 0.44 5.32 24.78
C LEU A 14 0.68 6.84 24.78
N GLN A 15 -0.07 7.63 25.56
CA GLN A 15 0.02 9.10 25.59
C GLN A 15 1.39 9.60 26.03
N ASP A 16 2.09 8.85 26.86
CA ASP A 16 3.44 9.17 27.34
C ASP A 16 4.55 8.87 26.31
N ARG A 17 4.20 8.29 25.17
CA ARG A 17 5.12 8.05 24.06
C ARG A 17 5.24 9.28 23.16
N GLN A 18 6.39 9.49 22.58
CA GLN A 18 6.62 10.55 21.60
C GLN A 18 5.94 10.17 20.27
N ILE A 19 4.63 10.38 20.18
CA ILE A 19 3.83 10.08 18.97
C ILE A 19 3.32 11.40 18.40
N GLU A 20 3.62 11.67 17.15
CA GLU A 20 3.15 12.82 16.41
C GLU A 20 2.29 12.38 15.22
N PHE A 21 1.13 13.01 15.05
CA PHE A 21 0.26 12.80 13.88
C PHE A 21 0.27 14.04 13.02
N ARG A 22 0.68 13.87 11.76
CA ARG A 22 0.69 14.93 10.75
C ARG A 22 -0.28 14.62 9.63
N MET A 23 -0.97 15.63 9.14
CA MET A 23 -1.75 15.56 7.92
C MET A 23 -0.84 16.08 6.79
N ALA A 24 -0.44 15.19 5.91
CA ALA A 24 0.41 15.48 4.77
C ALA A 24 0.12 14.52 3.63
N ASP A 25 0.53 14.89 2.43
CA ASP A 25 0.58 14.00 1.29
C ASP A 25 1.77 13.06 1.46
N ILE A 26 1.56 11.76 1.23
CA ILE A 26 2.62 10.76 1.35
C ILE A 26 3.69 10.91 0.27
N GLU A 27 3.35 11.51 -0.86
CA GLU A 27 4.29 11.84 -1.94
C GLU A 27 5.17 13.04 -1.58
N ILE A 28 4.73 13.90 -0.64
CA ILE A 28 5.45 15.10 -0.18
C ILE A 28 5.16 15.34 1.30
N THR A 29 5.85 14.65 2.18
CA THR A 29 5.58 14.68 3.64
C THR A 29 6.00 15.97 4.32
N GLN A 30 6.82 16.81 3.69
CA GLN A 30 7.43 18.01 4.25
C GLN A 30 8.33 17.74 5.48
N LEU A 31 8.70 16.50 5.71
CA LEU A 31 9.67 16.13 6.73
C LEU A 31 11.08 16.50 6.28
N PRO A 32 12.00 16.83 7.21
CA PRO A 32 13.42 17.00 6.87
C PRO A 32 14.00 15.73 6.24
N ALA A 33 14.94 15.90 5.31
CA ALA A 33 15.69 14.78 4.76
C ALA A 33 16.51 14.09 5.86
N GLY A 34 16.60 12.76 5.80
CA GLY A 34 17.45 11.98 6.71
C GLY A 34 16.98 11.94 8.17
N ILE A 35 15.71 12.27 8.45
CA ILE A 35 15.20 12.31 9.82
C ILE A 35 14.78 10.93 10.35
N ALA A 36 14.42 10.02 9.47
CA ALA A 36 13.81 8.73 9.85
C ALA A 36 14.83 7.59 9.84
N ASP A 37 14.80 6.76 10.87
CA ASP A 37 15.54 5.49 10.93
C ASP A 37 14.84 4.41 10.12
N VAL A 38 13.51 4.39 10.21
CA VAL A 38 12.64 3.41 9.56
C VAL A 38 11.39 4.11 9.04
N VAL A 39 11.00 3.79 7.82
CA VAL A 39 9.68 4.10 7.26
C VAL A 39 8.90 2.79 7.16
N ILE A 40 7.67 2.79 7.64
CA ILE A 40 6.77 1.63 7.58
C ILE A 40 5.51 2.01 6.82
N SER A 41 5.12 1.18 5.88
CA SER A 41 3.87 1.32 5.13
C SER A 41 3.11 0.00 5.08
N ASN A 42 1.81 0.07 5.29
CA ASN A 42 0.94 -1.10 5.18
C ASN A 42 -0.28 -0.74 4.32
N CYS A 43 -0.37 -1.35 3.13
CA CYS A 43 -1.49 -1.27 2.19
C CYS A 43 -1.94 0.17 1.82
N VAL A 44 -1.01 1.13 1.80
CA VAL A 44 -1.30 2.55 1.52
C VAL A 44 -0.73 2.99 0.17
N ILE A 45 0.43 2.47 -0.24
CA ILE A 45 1.12 2.94 -1.45
C ILE A 45 0.30 2.64 -2.70
N ASN A 46 -0.47 1.56 -2.69
CA ASN A 46 -1.38 1.24 -3.80
C ASN A 46 -2.50 2.26 -4.01
N LEU A 47 -2.84 3.05 -3.00
CA LEU A 47 -3.82 4.15 -3.11
C LEU A 47 -3.23 5.40 -3.78
N CYS A 48 -1.91 5.49 -3.92
CA CYS A 48 -1.24 6.67 -4.45
C CYS A 48 -1.16 6.60 -5.98
N PRO A 49 -1.49 7.70 -6.68
CA PRO A 49 -1.36 7.77 -8.14
C PRO A 49 0.09 7.61 -8.60
N ASP A 50 1.03 8.27 -7.92
CA ASP A 50 2.45 8.22 -8.22
C ASP A 50 3.24 7.47 -7.14
N LYS A 51 3.31 6.15 -7.29
CA LYS A 51 4.10 5.30 -6.39
C LYS A 51 5.59 5.62 -6.41
N ALA A 52 6.10 6.09 -7.54
CA ALA A 52 7.51 6.45 -7.66
C ALA A 52 7.85 7.65 -6.78
N ALA A 53 6.97 8.67 -6.75
CA ALA A 53 7.11 9.81 -5.85
C ALA A 53 7.09 9.39 -4.37
N VAL A 54 6.22 8.44 -3.99
CA VAL A 54 6.17 7.89 -2.62
C VAL A 54 7.51 7.23 -2.24
N TYR A 55 8.09 6.41 -3.12
CA TYR A 55 9.38 5.77 -2.81
C TYR A 55 10.53 6.77 -2.76
N GLN A 56 10.52 7.78 -3.62
CA GLN A 56 11.52 8.86 -3.60
C GLN A 56 11.43 9.67 -2.31
N GLU A 57 10.21 9.99 -1.88
CA GLU A 57 9.98 10.69 -0.61
C GLU A 57 10.40 9.83 0.59
N ALA A 58 10.06 8.55 0.61
CA ALA A 58 10.50 7.61 1.64
C ALA A 58 12.04 7.52 1.70
N PHE A 59 12.69 7.46 0.53
CA PHE A 59 14.15 7.47 0.45
C PHE A 59 14.76 8.79 0.96
N ARG A 60 14.15 9.91 0.61
CA ARG A 60 14.61 11.24 1.04
C ARG A 60 14.56 11.44 2.55
N VAL A 61 13.49 10.98 3.20
CA VAL A 61 13.31 11.12 4.65
C VAL A 61 14.12 10.13 5.47
N LEU A 62 14.52 9.01 4.88
CA LEU A 62 15.38 8.03 5.52
C LEU A 62 16.82 8.55 5.63
N ARG A 63 17.44 8.36 6.79
CA ARG A 63 18.87 8.58 6.95
C ARG A 63 19.69 7.53 6.20
N PRO A 64 20.98 7.76 5.94
CA PRO A 64 21.88 6.72 5.45
C PRO A 64 21.78 5.45 6.31
N SER A 65 21.65 4.29 5.67
CA SER A 65 21.39 2.98 6.32
C SER A 65 20.02 2.86 7.01
N GLY A 66 19.11 3.79 6.82
CA GLY A 66 17.70 3.65 7.22
C GLY A 66 16.99 2.58 6.40
N ARG A 67 15.85 2.10 6.87
CA ARG A 67 15.12 0.98 6.28
C ARG A 67 13.69 1.36 5.92
N LEU A 68 13.25 0.92 4.76
CA LEU A 68 11.86 0.95 4.34
C LEU A 68 11.25 -0.46 4.49
N ALA A 69 10.19 -0.59 5.27
CA ALA A 69 9.44 -1.82 5.45
C ALA A 69 8.03 -1.64 4.87
N ILE A 70 7.64 -2.48 3.92
CA ILE A 70 6.37 -2.39 3.23
C ILE A 70 5.65 -3.73 3.29
N SER A 71 4.35 -3.67 3.57
CA SER A 71 3.40 -4.75 3.34
C SER A 71 2.34 -4.23 2.39
N ASP A 72 2.29 -4.75 1.16
CA ASP A 72 1.38 -4.27 0.14
C ASP A 72 0.94 -5.41 -0.80
N VAL A 73 -0.17 -5.21 -1.49
CA VAL A 73 -0.66 -6.15 -2.49
C VAL A 73 0.07 -5.87 -3.80
N VAL A 74 0.59 -6.91 -4.42
CA VAL A 74 1.20 -6.86 -5.75
C VAL A 74 0.55 -7.91 -6.65
N LEU A 75 0.59 -7.68 -7.95
CA LEU A 75 0.12 -8.65 -8.94
C LEU A 75 1.27 -9.61 -9.28
N THR A 76 0.96 -10.88 -9.41
CA THR A 76 1.92 -11.88 -9.90
C THR A 76 2.19 -11.71 -11.39
N GLU A 77 1.20 -11.24 -12.13
CA GLU A 77 1.24 -11.00 -13.58
C GLU A 77 0.50 -9.71 -13.95
N ASN A 78 0.72 -9.24 -15.17
CA ASN A 78 -0.09 -8.15 -15.73
C ASN A 78 -1.52 -8.64 -15.97
N ILE A 79 -2.48 -7.94 -15.39
CA ILE A 79 -3.90 -8.16 -15.69
C ILE A 79 -4.32 -7.31 -16.89
N GLN A 80 -5.33 -7.79 -17.62
CA GLN A 80 -5.87 -7.08 -18.78
C GLN A 80 -6.43 -5.70 -18.35
N PRO A 81 -6.27 -4.64 -19.19
CA PRO A 81 -6.70 -3.29 -18.86
C PRO A 81 -8.19 -3.21 -18.44
N GLU A 82 -9.05 -3.95 -19.12
CA GLU A 82 -10.49 -3.98 -18.86
C GLU A 82 -10.79 -4.56 -17.47
N LEU A 83 -10.05 -5.60 -17.08
CA LEU A 83 -10.18 -6.21 -15.77
C LEU A 83 -9.64 -5.26 -14.67
N ARG A 84 -8.54 -4.58 -14.94
CA ARG A 84 -7.99 -3.56 -14.05
C ARG A 84 -8.99 -2.41 -13.80
N GLU A 85 -9.63 -1.90 -14.85
CA GLU A 85 -10.63 -0.84 -14.75
C GLU A 85 -11.82 -1.27 -13.89
N ARG A 86 -12.29 -2.52 -14.05
CA ARG A 86 -13.33 -3.10 -13.21
C ARG A 86 -12.91 -3.20 -11.74
N PHE A 87 -11.67 -3.60 -11.44
CA PHE A 87 -11.15 -3.61 -10.07
C PHE A 87 -11.05 -2.21 -9.48
N GLN A 88 -10.62 -1.22 -10.26
CA GLN A 88 -10.56 0.18 -9.80
C GLN A 88 -11.93 0.73 -9.44
N SER A 89 -12.99 0.33 -10.15
CA SER A 89 -14.35 0.80 -9.91
C SER A 89 -15.10 0.03 -8.81
N THR A 90 -14.71 -1.21 -8.53
CA THR A 90 -15.45 -2.11 -7.63
C THR A 90 -14.75 -2.44 -6.32
N TRP A 91 -13.43 -2.26 -6.25
CA TRP A 91 -12.63 -2.63 -5.09
C TRP A 91 -11.92 -1.41 -4.51
N ALA A 92 -12.16 -1.15 -3.23
CA ALA A 92 -11.54 -0.03 -2.55
C ALA A 92 -10.01 -0.07 -2.67
N GLY A 93 -9.51 0.73 -3.58
CA GLY A 93 -8.16 1.27 -3.65
C GLY A 93 -6.98 0.31 -3.71
N CYS A 94 -6.77 -0.55 -2.74
CA CYS A 94 -5.52 -1.31 -2.63
C CYS A 94 -5.29 -2.29 -3.80
N LEU A 95 -6.33 -2.98 -4.25
CA LEU A 95 -6.22 -3.92 -5.36
C LEU A 95 -6.26 -3.21 -6.72
N GLY A 96 -7.12 -2.19 -6.85
CA GLY A 96 -7.20 -1.38 -8.08
C GLY A 96 -5.90 -0.66 -8.41
N GLY A 97 -5.13 -0.29 -7.40
CA GLY A 97 -3.81 0.33 -7.56
C GLY A 97 -2.63 -0.65 -7.56
N ALA A 98 -2.86 -1.95 -7.39
CA ALA A 98 -1.79 -2.94 -7.40
C ALA A 98 -1.12 -3.01 -8.79
N ILE A 99 0.18 -3.16 -8.80
CA ILE A 99 1.02 -3.29 -10.00
C ILE A 99 1.77 -4.62 -9.95
N PRO A 100 2.28 -5.11 -11.08
CA PRO A 100 3.13 -6.29 -11.11
C PRO A 100 4.31 -6.16 -10.15
N GLU A 101 4.66 -7.27 -9.49
CA GLU A 101 5.75 -7.30 -8.51
C GLU A 101 7.06 -6.74 -9.07
N GLU A 102 7.38 -7.06 -10.33
CA GLU A 102 8.61 -6.56 -10.97
C GLU A 102 8.60 -5.04 -11.14
N ASP A 103 7.46 -4.46 -11.56
CA ASP A 103 7.31 -3.01 -11.69
C ASP A 103 7.43 -2.33 -10.32
N TYR A 104 6.90 -2.98 -9.27
CA TYR A 104 7.02 -2.54 -7.88
C TYR A 104 8.50 -2.48 -7.46
N TRP A 105 9.27 -3.56 -7.70
CA TRP A 105 10.70 -3.60 -7.43
C TRP A 105 11.50 -2.57 -8.22
N GLN A 106 11.16 -2.37 -9.48
CA GLN A 106 11.82 -1.36 -10.31
C GLN A 106 11.61 0.06 -9.76
N ALA A 107 10.40 0.39 -9.33
CA ALA A 107 10.10 1.69 -8.74
C ALA A 107 10.90 1.93 -7.45
N VAL A 108 10.99 0.91 -6.58
CA VAL A 108 11.80 0.97 -5.35
C VAL A 108 13.29 1.14 -5.65
N ARG A 109 13.84 0.38 -6.62
CA ARG A 109 15.25 0.53 -7.04
C ARG A 109 15.55 1.89 -7.64
N LYS A 110 14.65 2.42 -8.47
CA LYS A 110 14.79 3.76 -9.08
C LYS A 110 14.80 4.87 -8.05
N ALA A 111 14.15 4.69 -6.91
CA ALA A 111 14.18 5.65 -5.80
C ALA A 111 15.51 5.68 -5.05
N GLY A 112 16.40 4.68 -5.25
CA GLY A 112 17.74 4.62 -4.65
C GLY A 112 17.96 3.50 -3.65
N PHE A 113 16.98 2.65 -3.39
CA PHE A 113 17.15 1.49 -2.50
C PHE A 113 18.00 0.41 -3.17
N ALA A 114 19.15 0.10 -2.57
CA ALA A 114 20.13 -0.84 -3.13
C ALA A 114 19.82 -2.30 -2.77
N GLU A 115 19.41 -2.55 -1.52
CA GLU A 115 19.12 -3.88 -1.02
C GLU A 115 17.61 -4.04 -0.83
N ILE A 116 17.04 -5.02 -1.51
CA ILE A 116 15.61 -5.33 -1.45
C ILE A 116 15.44 -6.81 -1.13
N GLN A 117 14.65 -7.10 -0.11
CA GLN A 117 14.37 -8.46 0.33
C GLN A 117 12.88 -8.67 0.53
N THR A 118 12.32 -9.71 -0.07
CA THR A 118 10.99 -10.21 0.28
C THR A 118 11.10 -11.05 1.55
N VAL A 119 10.50 -10.58 2.63
CA VAL A 119 10.53 -11.26 3.94
C VAL A 119 9.46 -12.34 4.03
N ALA A 120 8.27 -12.05 3.49
CA ALA A 120 7.15 -12.97 3.45
C ALA A 120 6.33 -12.75 2.19
N ARG A 121 5.65 -13.79 1.74
CA ARG A 121 4.70 -13.76 0.61
C ARG A 121 3.49 -14.59 0.98
N HIS A 122 2.31 -14.04 0.71
CA HIS A 122 1.03 -14.71 0.85
C HIS A 122 0.25 -14.55 -0.44
N LEU A 123 -0.25 -15.65 -0.99
CA LEU A 123 -1.17 -15.62 -2.12
C LEU A 123 -2.58 -15.48 -1.57
N LEU A 124 -3.25 -14.40 -1.94
CA LEU A 124 -4.61 -14.15 -1.51
C LEU A 124 -5.57 -15.16 -2.13
N THR A 125 -6.38 -15.79 -1.29
CA THR A 125 -7.46 -16.66 -1.77
C THR A 125 -8.66 -15.84 -2.25
N PRO A 126 -9.59 -16.44 -3.03
CA PRO A 126 -10.83 -15.77 -3.44
C PRO A 126 -11.62 -15.22 -2.26
N GLU A 127 -11.70 -15.97 -1.16
CA GLU A 127 -12.43 -15.59 0.04
C GLU A 127 -11.77 -14.39 0.73
N GLU A 128 -10.43 -14.35 0.78
CA GLU A 128 -9.69 -13.21 1.32
C GLU A 128 -9.85 -11.96 0.46
N LEU A 129 -9.85 -12.13 -0.87
CA LEU A 129 -10.12 -11.05 -1.81
C LEU A 129 -11.54 -10.50 -1.61
N GLU A 130 -12.55 -11.37 -1.42
CA GLU A 130 -13.91 -10.94 -1.09
C GLU A 130 -13.98 -10.19 0.25
N ALA A 131 -13.30 -10.68 1.26
CA ALA A 131 -13.27 -10.04 2.57
C ALA A 131 -12.61 -8.64 2.52
N MET A 132 -11.61 -8.45 1.67
CA MET A 132 -10.99 -7.14 1.45
C MET A 132 -11.90 -6.16 0.70
N ALA A 133 -12.82 -6.66 -0.14
CA ALA A 133 -13.80 -5.86 -0.87
C ALA A 133 -14.93 -5.33 0.03
N CYS A 134 -15.16 -5.96 1.18
CA CYS A 134 -16.23 -5.61 2.11
C CYS A 134 -15.83 -4.46 3.06
N CYS A 135 -15.64 -3.24 2.54
CA CYS A 135 -15.71 -2.05 3.40
C CYS A 135 -17.19 -1.68 3.58
N PRO A 136 -17.78 -1.76 4.79
CA PRO A 136 -19.16 -1.39 5.00
C PRO A 136 -19.31 0.13 4.86
N GLY A 137 -20.03 0.60 3.84
CA GLY A 137 -20.40 2.01 3.73
C GLY A 137 -20.63 2.60 2.34
N GLU A 138 -20.32 1.91 1.26
CA GLU A 138 -20.62 2.41 -0.08
C GLU A 138 -21.52 1.42 -0.87
N GLU A 139 -22.42 1.95 -1.69
CA GLU A 139 -23.27 1.14 -2.57
C GLU A 139 -22.38 0.35 -3.54
N PHE A 140 -22.27 -0.94 -3.29
CA PHE A 140 -21.44 -1.83 -4.09
C PHE A 140 -22.07 -2.12 -5.47
N THR A 141 -21.32 -1.85 -6.51
CA THR A 141 -21.46 -2.63 -7.75
C THR A 141 -21.15 -4.11 -7.47
N PRO A 142 -21.83 -5.05 -8.11
CA PRO A 142 -21.70 -6.48 -7.78
C PRO A 142 -20.24 -6.94 -7.85
N PRO A 143 -19.84 -7.83 -6.95
CA PRO A 143 -18.47 -8.36 -6.93
C PRO A 143 -18.12 -8.98 -8.29
N PRO A 144 -16.83 -9.01 -8.66
CA PRO A 144 -16.38 -9.62 -9.90
C PRO A 144 -16.88 -11.06 -10.02
N SER A 145 -17.26 -11.45 -11.21
CA SER A 145 -17.79 -12.81 -11.48
C SER A 145 -16.73 -13.87 -11.11
N LYS A 146 -17.20 -15.14 -10.97
CA LYS A 146 -16.25 -16.25 -10.75
C LYS A 146 -15.22 -16.38 -11.87
N GLU A 147 -15.59 -15.97 -13.09
CA GLU A 147 -14.70 -15.97 -14.25
C GLU A 147 -13.63 -14.89 -14.16
N ASP A 148 -13.99 -13.70 -13.68
CA ASP A 148 -13.03 -12.61 -13.43
C ASP A 148 -12.01 -12.98 -12.36
N ARG A 149 -12.43 -13.73 -11.33
CA ARG A 149 -11.56 -14.21 -10.25
C ARG A 149 -10.57 -15.27 -10.76
N ALA A 150 -11.03 -16.20 -11.59
CA ALA A 150 -10.18 -17.22 -12.20
C ALA A 150 -9.02 -16.61 -13.03
N LEU A 151 -9.22 -15.41 -13.60
CA LEU A 151 -8.18 -14.68 -14.32
C LEU A 151 -7.09 -14.06 -13.42
N VAL A 152 -7.39 -13.87 -12.14
CA VAL A 152 -6.43 -13.36 -11.13
C VAL A 152 -5.71 -14.51 -10.41
N GLU A 153 -6.39 -15.67 -10.28
CA GLU A 153 -5.89 -16.83 -9.53
C GLU A 153 -5.11 -17.82 -10.37
N GLY A 154 -5.30 -17.78 -11.65
CA GLY A 154 -4.92 -18.90 -12.48
C GLY A 154 -3.93 -18.57 -13.55
N LYS A 155 -2.69 -18.52 -13.19
CA LYS A 155 -1.76 -19.26 -14.09
C LYS A 155 -0.41 -19.38 -13.43
#